data_c64e1e95b80ccebb42a5c16f464eb6b2
#
_entry.id   c64e1e95b80ccebb42a5c16f464eb6b2
#
_cell.length_a   1.000
_cell.length_b   1.000
_cell.length_c   1.000
_cell.angle_alpha   90.00
_cell.angle_beta   90.00
_cell.angle_gamma   90.00
#
_symmetry.space_group_name_H-M   'P 1'
#
loop_
_entity.id
_entity.type
_entity.pdbx_description
1 polymer ?
#
loop_
_entity_poly.entity_id
_entity_poly.type
_entity_poly.pdbx_seq_one_letter_code
_entity_poly.pdbx_strand_id
1 'polypeptide(L)'
;MELGHYTPAIATLVLGSISLLILSRLTQRASNIDAPSLVLQLIFWGAGLAVVVALVVALPLEAGVRGQILSLIGVVLTAIIALSSTTFVSNAMAGIMLQATRPFKPGDFILVNGVFGRVTRRSLVSTRIQTETRDFTNLPNLLLVTQPVTVQHREGTIIQADVSLGYDVHHSLAKRELLKAAENAGLADPYVLVAELLDHAVVYRAAGFLEDVVNPLTARSQLRQKMLDALHGAGIEIASPNIVAQRQQSGDTQTLPEEVVSRPTRSPAQKPDTKIFDSAHAAANTEALREQIRELKTEIDAQQEKIKAASDETRASETSALESLERQLKWLESEEVNLTK
;
A
#
# COMPACT_ATOMS: atom_id res chain seq x y z
N MET A 1 -8.14 -22.22 -67.11
CA MET A 1 -8.06 -21.95 -65.64
C MET A 1 -8.11 -20.45 -65.47
N GLU A 2 -9.22 -19.99 -64.96
CA GLU A 2 -9.51 -18.52 -64.85
C GLU A 2 -8.74 -17.87 -63.72
N LEU A 3 -7.53 -17.44 -63.99
CA LEU A 3 -6.73 -16.61 -63.08
C LEU A 3 -7.44 -15.31 -62.66
N GLY A 4 -8.47 -14.89 -63.41
CA GLY A 4 -9.24 -13.68 -63.16
C GLY A 4 -9.99 -13.65 -61.80
N HIS A 5 -10.42 -14.80 -61.29
CA HIS A 5 -11.11 -14.86 -60.00
C HIS A 5 -10.22 -14.66 -58.78
N TYR A 6 -8.90 -14.83 -58.91
CA TYR A 6 -7.92 -14.64 -57.82
C TYR A 6 -7.27 -13.26 -57.85
N THR A 7 -7.52 -12.43 -58.85
CA THR A 7 -6.93 -11.09 -58.96
C THR A 7 -7.21 -10.18 -57.74
N PRO A 8 -8.41 -10.16 -57.13
CA PRO A 8 -8.63 -9.35 -55.97
C PRO A 8 -7.85 -9.86 -54.72
N ALA A 9 -7.72 -11.17 -54.56
CA ALA A 9 -6.96 -11.77 -53.45
C ALA A 9 -5.44 -11.48 -53.58
N ILE A 10 -4.90 -11.57 -54.81
CA ILE A 10 -3.49 -11.22 -55.07
C ILE A 10 -3.26 -9.74 -54.85
N ALA A 11 -4.16 -8.88 -55.29
CA ALA A 11 -4.07 -7.44 -55.09
C ALA A 11 -4.10 -7.08 -53.60
N THR A 12 -5.02 -7.66 -52.82
CA THR A 12 -5.09 -7.43 -51.37
C THR A 12 -3.85 -7.94 -50.64
N LEU A 13 -3.28 -9.05 -51.01
CA LEU A 13 -2.05 -9.60 -50.43
C LEU A 13 -0.85 -8.69 -50.74
N VAL A 14 -0.70 -8.21 -51.97
CA VAL A 14 0.39 -7.30 -52.35
C VAL A 14 0.26 -5.95 -51.65
N LEU A 15 -0.93 -5.33 -51.71
CA LEU A 15 -1.18 -4.03 -51.07
C LEU A 15 -1.06 -4.11 -49.52
N GLY A 16 -1.58 -5.19 -48.95
CA GLY A 16 -1.46 -5.45 -47.50
C GLY A 16 -0.01 -5.63 -47.05
N SER A 17 0.77 -6.39 -47.80
CA SER A 17 2.20 -6.58 -47.54
C SER A 17 2.99 -5.27 -47.66
N ILE A 18 2.71 -4.47 -48.68
CA ILE A 18 3.32 -3.13 -48.83
C ILE A 18 2.94 -2.20 -47.66
N SER A 19 1.66 -2.19 -47.28
CA SER A 19 1.18 -1.40 -46.16
C SER A 19 1.87 -1.78 -44.84
N LEU A 20 2.01 -3.08 -44.58
CA LEU A 20 2.72 -3.59 -43.38
C LEU A 20 4.22 -3.27 -43.42
N LEU A 21 4.87 -3.33 -44.59
CA LEU A 21 6.27 -2.94 -44.77
C LEU A 21 6.49 -1.45 -44.55
N ILE A 22 5.59 -0.59 -45.03
CA ILE A 22 5.65 0.85 -44.78
C ILE A 22 5.45 1.13 -43.30
N LEU A 23 4.45 0.49 -42.70
CA LEU A 23 4.15 0.68 -41.27
C LEU A 23 5.32 0.17 -40.40
N SER A 24 5.94 -0.97 -40.73
CA SER A 24 7.10 -1.47 -40.00
C SER A 24 8.31 -0.53 -40.07
N ARG A 25 8.54 0.09 -41.27
CA ARG A 25 9.61 1.09 -41.41
C ARG A 25 9.31 2.38 -40.66
N LEU A 26 8.05 2.81 -40.59
CA LEU A 26 7.63 3.96 -39.80
C LEU A 26 7.79 3.70 -38.31
N THR A 27 7.42 2.50 -37.83
CA THR A 27 7.58 2.12 -36.41
C THR A 27 9.08 2.02 -36.03
N GLN A 28 9.93 1.50 -36.91
CA GLN A 28 11.39 1.45 -36.69
C GLN A 28 12.03 2.84 -36.66
N ARG A 29 11.59 3.77 -37.50
CA ARG A 29 12.06 5.17 -37.47
C ARG A 29 11.62 5.93 -36.22
N ALA A 30 10.39 5.69 -35.74
CA ALA A 30 9.89 6.27 -34.50
C ALA A 30 10.55 5.68 -33.24
N SER A 31 11.04 4.44 -33.30
CA SER A 31 11.77 3.74 -32.22
C SER A 31 13.14 4.33 -31.91
N ASN A 32 13.74 5.13 -32.80
CA ASN A 32 15.00 5.83 -32.55
C ASN A 32 14.86 7.09 -31.68
N ILE A 33 13.63 7.46 -31.31
CA ILE A 33 13.33 8.60 -30.45
C ILE A 33 12.43 8.07 -29.31
N ASP A 34 13.07 7.62 -28.22
CA ASP A 34 12.40 7.12 -26.99
C ASP A 34 11.29 6.07 -27.19
N ALA A 35 11.61 4.81 -26.97
CA ALA A 35 10.78 3.61 -26.87
C ALA A 35 9.56 3.53 -27.82
N PRO A 36 9.37 2.45 -28.60
CA PRO A 36 8.23 2.32 -29.51
C PRO A 36 6.95 2.48 -28.69
N SER A 37 6.18 3.52 -28.98
CA SER A 37 4.93 3.74 -28.28
C SER A 37 4.06 2.48 -28.44
N LEU A 38 3.53 1.93 -27.33
CA LEU A 38 2.61 0.77 -27.34
C LEU A 38 1.51 0.95 -28.40
N VAL A 39 1.11 2.20 -28.65
CA VAL A 39 0.13 2.58 -29.66
C VAL A 39 0.56 2.16 -31.08
N LEU A 40 1.83 2.39 -31.45
CA LEU A 40 2.35 2.00 -32.77
C LEU A 40 2.38 0.48 -32.96
N GLN A 41 2.73 -0.27 -31.91
CA GLN A 41 2.68 -1.72 -31.93
C GLN A 41 1.24 -2.23 -32.07
N LEU A 42 0.29 -1.68 -31.35
CA LEU A 42 -1.13 -2.04 -31.46
C LEU A 42 -1.68 -1.74 -32.87
N ILE A 43 -1.31 -0.59 -33.45
CA ILE A 43 -1.67 -0.25 -34.83
C ILE A 43 -1.08 -1.27 -35.83
N PHE A 44 0.17 -1.69 -35.64
CA PHE A 44 0.82 -2.69 -36.49
C PHE A 44 0.10 -4.04 -36.44
N TRP A 45 -0.21 -4.55 -35.23
CA TRP A 45 -0.95 -5.81 -35.07
C TRP A 45 -2.39 -5.70 -35.59
N GLY A 46 -3.06 -4.58 -35.35
CA GLY A 46 -4.40 -4.32 -35.89
C GLY A 46 -4.43 -4.27 -37.43
N ALA A 47 -3.44 -3.61 -38.03
CA ALA A 47 -3.28 -3.60 -39.48
C ALA A 47 -3.03 -5.01 -40.05
N GLY A 48 -2.20 -5.82 -39.38
CA GLY A 48 -1.98 -7.22 -39.78
C GLY A 48 -3.28 -8.04 -39.76
N LEU A 49 -4.07 -7.90 -38.71
CA LEU A 49 -5.38 -8.54 -38.60
C LEU A 49 -6.34 -8.09 -39.73
N ALA A 50 -6.37 -6.77 -39.98
CA ALA A 50 -7.20 -6.20 -41.05
C ALA A 50 -6.83 -6.75 -42.44
N VAL A 51 -5.53 -6.95 -42.71
CA VAL A 51 -5.05 -7.58 -43.96
C VAL A 51 -5.51 -9.04 -44.04
N VAL A 52 -5.45 -9.81 -42.96
CA VAL A 52 -5.95 -11.19 -42.93
C VAL A 52 -7.45 -11.26 -43.23
N VAL A 53 -8.25 -10.41 -42.58
CA VAL A 53 -9.70 -10.34 -42.83
C VAL A 53 -9.99 -9.92 -44.26
N ALA A 54 -9.31 -8.90 -44.77
CA ALA A 54 -9.47 -8.45 -46.18
C ALA A 54 -9.10 -9.53 -47.16
N LEU A 55 -8.08 -10.33 -46.89
CA LEU A 55 -7.67 -11.46 -47.75
C LEU A 55 -8.77 -12.53 -47.78
N VAL A 56 -9.36 -12.89 -46.62
CA VAL A 56 -10.48 -13.87 -46.56
C VAL A 56 -11.70 -13.37 -47.37
N VAL A 57 -12.00 -12.06 -47.31
CA VAL A 57 -13.10 -11.47 -48.08
C VAL A 57 -12.81 -11.46 -49.57
N ALA A 58 -11.56 -11.25 -49.98
CA ALA A 58 -11.13 -11.17 -51.40
C ALA A 58 -10.96 -12.54 -52.05
N LEU A 59 -10.86 -13.63 -51.27
CA LEU A 59 -10.80 -14.99 -51.83
C LEU A 59 -12.12 -15.38 -52.49
N PRO A 60 -12.07 -16.07 -53.64
CA PRO A 60 -13.26 -16.56 -54.37
C PRO A 60 -13.86 -17.79 -53.66
N LEU A 61 -14.33 -17.62 -52.43
CA LEU A 61 -14.97 -18.63 -51.62
C LEU A 61 -16.50 -18.51 -51.69
N GLU A 62 -17.21 -19.62 -51.54
CA GLU A 62 -18.66 -19.59 -51.32
C GLU A 62 -19.02 -18.74 -50.11
N ALA A 63 -20.13 -18.02 -50.18
CA ALA A 63 -20.56 -17.11 -49.12
C ALA A 63 -20.68 -17.81 -47.77
N GLY A 64 -21.12 -19.07 -47.72
CA GLY A 64 -21.22 -19.87 -46.50
C GLY A 64 -19.85 -20.16 -45.87
N VAL A 65 -18.87 -20.60 -46.67
CA VAL A 65 -17.51 -20.92 -46.23
C VAL A 65 -16.80 -19.65 -45.75
N ARG A 66 -16.95 -18.53 -46.50
CA ARG A 66 -16.40 -17.22 -46.08
C ARG A 66 -16.94 -16.81 -44.74
N GLY A 67 -18.26 -16.91 -44.52
CA GLY A 67 -18.90 -16.60 -43.26
C GLY A 67 -18.38 -17.45 -42.10
N GLN A 68 -18.18 -18.76 -42.30
CA GLN A 68 -17.63 -19.68 -41.31
C GLN A 68 -16.19 -19.31 -40.92
N ILE A 69 -15.32 -18.98 -41.89
CA ILE A 69 -13.94 -18.58 -41.63
C ILE A 69 -13.88 -17.27 -40.84
N LEU A 70 -14.67 -16.28 -41.24
CA LEU A 70 -14.72 -14.98 -40.52
C LEU A 70 -15.28 -15.16 -39.10
N SER A 71 -16.31 -15.99 -38.92
CA SER A 71 -16.84 -16.33 -37.59
C SER A 71 -15.80 -17.04 -36.73
N LEU A 72 -15.06 -17.99 -37.29
CA LEU A 72 -13.98 -18.69 -36.57
C LEU A 72 -12.88 -17.71 -36.12
N ILE A 73 -12.45 -16.81 -37.02
CA ILE A 73 -11.48 -15.75 -36.67
C ILE A 73 -12.01 -14.89 -35.55
N GLY A 74 -13.28 -14.50 -35.60
CA GLY A 74 -13.94 -13.71 -34.55
C GLY A 74 -13.95 -14.42 -33.19
N VAL A 75 -14.32 -15.70 -33.17
CA VAL A 75 -14.34 -16.52 -31.94
C VAL A 75 -12.95 -16.68 -31.37
N VAL A 76 -11.96 -17.03 -32.22
CA VAL A 76 -10.55 -17.19 -31.74
C VAL A 76 -10.01 -15.88 -31.22
N LEU A 77 -10.23 -14.76 -31.91
CA LEU A 77 -9.78 -13.45 -31.47
C LEU A 77 -10.43 -13.04 -30.16
N THR A 78 -11.74 -13.27 -30.02
CA THR A 78 -12.46 -12.99 -28.77
C THR A 78 -11.89 -13.84 -27.63
N ALA A 79 -11.62 -15.11 -27.85
CA ALA A 79 -11.02 -15.99 -26.85
C ALA A 79 -9.61 -15.53 -26.43
N ILE A 80 -8.77 -15.14 -27.39
CA ILE A 80 -7.42 -14.60 -27.10
C ILE A 80 -7.51 -13.33 -26.26
N ILE A 81 -8.37 -12.38 -26.63
CA ILE A 81 -8.54 -11.13 -25.88
C ILE A 81 -9.09 -11.41 -24.48
N ALA A 82 -10.10 -12.28 -24.37
CA ALA A 82 -10.71 -12.62 -23.09
C ALA A 82 -9.69 -13.26 -22.13
N LEU A 83 -8.93 -14.24 -22.59
CA LEU A 83 -7.90 -14.92 -21.79
C LEU A 83 -6.75 -13.97 -21.43
N SER A 84 -6.31 -13.15 -22.37
CA SER A 84 -5.20 -12.20 -22.14
C SER A 84 -5.57 -11.08 -21.18
N SER A 85 -6.82 -10.64 -21.16
CA SER A 85 -7.28 -9.54 -20.30
C SER A 85 -7.71 -9.97 -18.91
N THR A 86 -7.79 -11.27 -18.62
CA THR A 86 -8.28 -11.80 -17.33
C THR A 86 -7.57 -11.20 -16.13
N THR A 87 -6.23 -11.15 -16.13
CA THR A 87 -5.46 -10.60 -15.01
C THR A 87 -5.69 -9.11 -14.82
N PHE A 88 -5.80 -8.35 -15.90
CA PHE A 88 -6.08 -6.92 -15.83
C PHE A 88 -7.47 -6.65 -15.28
N VAL A 89 -8.49 -7.32 -15.81
CA VAL A 89 -9.88 -7.19 -15.37
C VAL A 89 -10.02 -7.61 -13.92
N SER A 90 -9.41 -8.73 -13.50
CA SER A 90 -9.44 -9.19 -12.12
C SER A 90 -8.83 -8.17 -11.15
N ASN A 91 -7.70 -7.55 -11.49
CA ASN A 91 -7.10 -6.50 -10.67
C ASN A 91 -7.95 -5.24 -10.61
N ALA A 92 -8.60 -4.85 -11.72
CA ALA A 92 -9.49 -3.71 -11.76
C ALA A 92 -10.74 -3.95 -10.89
N MET A 93 -11.37 -5.13 -10.99
CA MET A 93 -12.51 -5.53 -10.15
C MET A 93 -12.14 -5.58 -8.67
N ALA A 94 -10.97 -6.14 -8.34
CA ALA A 94 -10.43 -6.11 -6.98
C ALA A 94 -10.21 -4.66 -6.49
N GLY A 95 -9.72 -3.76 -7.34
CA GLY A 95 -9.57 -2.34 -7.03
C GLY A 95 -10.89 -1.65 -6.72
N ILE A 96 -11.95 -1.94 -7.48
CA ILE A 96 -13.31 -1.45 -7.22
C ILE A 96 -13.82 -1.99 -5.87
N MET A 97 -13.63 -3.30 -5.61
CA MET A 97 -14.00 -3.91 -4.34
C MET A 97 -13.29 -3.27 -3.14
N LEU A 98 -11.96 -3.08 -3.23
CA LEU A 98 -11.18 -2.41 -2.19
C LEU A 98 -11.63 -0.96 -1.97
N GLN A 99 -12.06 -0.27 -3.03
CA GLN A 99 -12.58 1.10 -2.93
C GLN A 99 -13.96 1.14 -2.26
N ALA A 100 -14.81 0.15 -2.51
CA ALA A 100 -16.14 0.04 -1.92
C ALA A 100 -16.08 -0.37 -0.44
N THR A 101 -15.28 -1.40 -0.11
CA THR A 101 -15.18 -1.96 1.26
C THR A 101 -14.25 -1.16 2.18
N ARG A 102 -13.27 -0.45 1.61
CA ARG A 102 -12.27 0.38 2.31
C ARG A 102 -11.63 -0.32 3.51
N PRO A 103 -11.06 -1.52 3.37
CA PRO A 103 -10.46 -2.24 4.48
C PRO A 103 -9.22 -1.53 5.06
N PHE A 104 -8.58 -0.66 4.30
CA PHE A 104 -7.48 0.22 4.70
C PHE A 104 -7.50 1.51 3.89
N LYS A 105 -6.88 2.57 4.41
CA LYS A 105 -6.76 3.91 3.80
C LYS A 105 -5.28 4.23 3.48
N PRO A 106 -4.99 5.21 2.59
CA PRO A 106 -3.65 5.79 2.51
C PRO A 106 -3.19 6.29 3.88
N GLY A 107 -1.96 5.91 4.25
CA GLY A 107 -1.39 6.19 5.56
C GLY A 107 -1.50 5.06 6.58
N ASP A 108 -2.32 4.05 6.37
CA ASP A 108 -2.36 2.84 7.20
C ASP A 108 -1.15 1.94 6.92
N PHE A 109 -0.75 1.16 7.92
CA PHE A 109 0.26 0.12 7.75
C PHE A 109 -0.41 -1.20 7.41
N ILE A 110 0.12 -1.91 6.43
CA ILE A 110 -0.35 -3.24 6.03
C ILE A 110 0.78 -4.24 5.98
N LEU A 111 0.46 -5.48 6.31
CA LEU A 111 1.33 -6.65 6.16
C LEU A 111 0.63 -7.66 5.25
N VAL A 112 1.25 -7.98 4.14
CA VAL A 112 0.75 -8.93 3.13
C VAL A 112 1.90 -9.80 2.65
N ASN A 113 1.76 -11.14 2.72
CA ASN A 113 2.80 -12.09 2.32
C ASN A 113 4.20 -11.77 2.86
N GLY A 114 4.29 -11.34 4.12
CA GLY A 114 5.55 -10.98 4.76
C GLY A 114 6.10 -9.60 4.38
N VAL A 115 5.46 -8.88 3.45
CA VAL A 115 5.85 -7.52 3.09
C VAL A 115 5.08 -6.53 3.97
N PHE A 116 5.81 -5.82 4.84
CA PHE A 116 5.28 -4.78 5.69
C PHE A 116 5.56 -3.41 5.07
N GLY A 117 4.58 -2.50 5.13
CA GLY A 117 4.76 -1.14 4.66
C GLY A 117 3.53 -0.27 4.86
N ARG A 118 3.72 1.02 4.62
CA ARG A 118 2.68 2.04 4.75
C ARG A 118 2.07 2.37 3.38
N VAL A 119 0.74 2.35 3.31
CA VAL A 119 0.00 2.64 2.06
C VAL A 119 0.23 4.09 1.66
N THR A 120 0.74 4.30 0.43
CA THR A 120 0.95 5.63 -0.16
C THR A 120 -0.15 6.00 -1.15
N ARG A 121 -0.54 5.05 -2.00
CA ARG A 121 -1.52 5.30 -3.06
C ARG A 121 -2.28 4.03 -3.42
N ARG A 122 -3.58 4.18 -3.68
CA ARG A 122 -4.42 3.14 -4.28
C ARG A 122 -4.78 3.54 -5.71
N SER A 123 -4.58 2.62 -6.65
CA SER A 123 -4.96 2.76 -8.05
C SER A 123 -5.98 1.69 -8.42
N LEU A 124 -6.55 1.76 -9.61
CA LEU A 124 -7.55 0.79 -10.07
C LEU A 124 -7.01 -0.64 -10.10
N VAL A 125 -5.76 -0.85 -10.49
CA VAL A 125 -5.16 -2.19 -10.69
C VAL A 125 -4.12 -2.57 -9.63
N SER A 126 -3.59 -1.59 -8.86
CA SER A 126 -2.55 -1.83 -7.86
C SER A 126 -2.63 -0.86 -6.70
N THR A 127 -2.13 -1.29 -5.54
CA THR A 127 -1.92 -0.46 -4.36
C THR A 127 -0.42 -0.34 -4.14
N ARG A 128 0.09 0.88 -3.94
CA ARG A 128 1.50 1.14 -3.65
C ARG A 128 1.69 1.30 -2.15
N ILE A 129 2.69 0.63 -1.62
CA ILE A 129 3.15 0.78 -0.23
C ILE A 129 4.60 1.27 -0.21
N GLN A 130 4.98 1.93 0.87
CA GLN A 130 6.36 2.27 1.19
C GLN A 130 6.85 1.37 2.31
N THR A 131 7.94 0.64 2.06
CA THR A 131 8.54 -0.32 3.00
C THR A 131 9.42 0.36 4.04
N GLU A 132 9.89 -0.40 5.04
CA GLU A 132 10.82 0.08 6.08
C GLU A 132 12.18 0.54 5.50
N THR A 133 12.57 0.04 4.34
CA THR A 133 13.78 0.45 3.60
C THR A 133 13.57 1.68 2.72
N ARG A 134 12.38 2.32 2.82
CA ARG A 134 11.96 3.46 2.01
C ARG A 134 11.66 3.12 0.54
N ASP A 135 11.69 1.86 0.17
CA ASP A 135 11.38 1.42 -1.18
C ASP A 135 9.86 1.41 -1.45
N PHE A 136 9.49 1.57 -2.70
CA PHE A 136 8.09 1.45 -3.12
C PHE A 136 7.79 0.08 -3.69
N THR A 137 6.85 -0.62 -3.08
CA THR A 137 6.32 -1.89 -3.58
C THR A 137 4.92 -1.70 -4.13
N ASN A 138 4.70 -2.12 -5.38
CA ASN A 138 3.38 -2.14 -5.99
C ASN A 138 2.76 -3.52 -5.80
N LEU A 139 1.67 -3.60 -5.05
CA LEU A 139 0.91 -4.81 -4.82
C LEU A 139 -0.27 -4.86 -5.79
N PRO A 140 -0.42 -5.90 -6.63
CA PRO A 140 -1.62 -6.10 -7.43
C PRO A 140 -2.87 -6.14 -6.52
N ASN A 141 -3.94 -5.45 -6.91
CA ASN A 141 -5.14 -5.41 -6.07
C ASN A 141 -5.77 -6.79 -5.88
N LEU A 142 -5.67 -7.67 -6.86
CA LEU A 142 -6.13 -9.05 -6.76
C LEU A 142 -5.45 -9.79 -5.59
N LEU A 143 -4.15 -9.57 -5.37
CA LEU A 143 -3.42 -10.13 -4.23
C LEU A 143 -4.04 -9.71 -2.90
N LEU A 144 -4.39 -8.43 -2.77
CA LEU A 144 -4.96 -7.85 -1.55
C LEU A 144 -6.39 -8.32 -1.23
N VAL A 145 -7.09 -8.87 -2.22
CA VAL A 145 -8.44 -9.43 -2.04
C VAL A 145 -8.40 -10.93 -1.81
N THR A 146 -7.39 -11.63 -2.38
CA THR A 146 -7.29 -13.09 -2.31
C THR A 146 -6.40 -13.60 -1.17
N GLN A 147 -5.57 -12.73 -0.58
CA GLN A 147 -4.68 -13.09 0.53
C GLN A 147 -5.06 -12.37 1.81
N PRO A 148 -4.75 -12.95 2.98
CA PRO A 148 -4.93 -12.26 4.25
C PRO A 148 -4.10 -10.98 4.30
N VAL A 149 -4.75 -9.87 4.64
CA VAL A 149 -4.12 -8.56 4.85
C VAL A 149 -4.27 -8.19 6.32
N THR A 150 -3.15 -8.05 7.04
CA THR A 150 -3.17 -7.47 8.38
C THR A 150 -3.05 -5.97 8.26
N VAL A 151 -3.99 -5.23 8.84
CA VAL A 151 -4.04 -3.76 8.80
C VAL A 151 -3.81 -3.21 10.20
N GLN A 152 -2.87 -2.26 10.32
CA GLN A 152 -2.69 -1.46 11.53
C GLN A 152 -3.27 -0.07 11.24
N HIS A 153 -4.45 0.18 11.81
CA HIS A 153 -5.12 1.47 11.69
C HIS A 153 -4.47 2.53 12.57
N ARG A 154 -4.69 3.79 12.24
CA ARG A 154 -4.15 4.93 13.01
C ARG A 154 -4.79 5.07 14.40
N GLU A 155 -5.96 4.50 14.61
CA GLU A 155 -6.78 4.61 15.83
C GLU A 155 -6.22 3.81 17.01
N GLY A 156 -5.19 3.01 16.80
CA GLY A 156 -4.49 2.26 17.82
C GLY A 156 -4.06 0.87 17.38
N THR A 157 -2.99 0.40 18.01
CA THR A 157 -2.47 -0.96 17.82
C THR A 157 -1.74 -1.44 19.07
N ILE A 158 -1.62 -2.76 19.23
CA ILE A 158 -0.80 -3.32 20.29
C ILE A 158 0.65 -3.38 19.81
N ILE A 159 1.54 -2.71 20.55
CA ILE A 159 2.98 -2.84 20.40
C ILE A 159 3.48 -3.87 21.39
N GLN A 160 4.34 -4.78 20.91
CA GLN A 160 4.91 -5.84 21.74
C GLN A 160 6.39 -6.05 21.46
N ALA A 161 7.11 -6.51 22.46
CA ALA A 161 8.51 -6.92 22.35
C ALA A 161 8.78 -8.08 23.31
N ASP A 162 9.63 -8.99 22.83
CA ASP A 162 10.01 -10.19 23.58
C ASP A 162 11.42 -10.03 24.16
N VAL A 163 11.64 -10.62 25.34
CA VAL A 163 12.95 -10.73 25.99
C VAL A 163 13.10 -12.11 26.63
N SER A 164 14.27 -12.71 26.48
CA SER A 164 14.61 -13.98 27.11
C SER A 164 15.40 -13.73 28.40
N LEU A 165 14.93 -14.30 29.52
CA LEU A 165 15.57 -14.21 30.83
C LEU A 165 15.87 -15.59 31.35
N GLY A 166 16.92 -15.76 32.20
CA GLY A 166 17.27 -16.99 32.84
C GLY A 166 16.21 -17.49 33.83
N TYR A 167 16.20 -18.77 34.14
CA TYR A 167 15.30 -19.37 35.14
C TYR A 167 15.60 -18.95 36.58
N ASP A 168 16.74 -18.34 36.83
CA ASP A 168 17.15 -17.74 38.11
C ASP A 168 16.36 -16.46 38.43
N VAL A 169 15.74 -15.83 37.41
CA VAL A 169 14.91 -14.62 37.55
C VAL A 169 13.47 -15.01 37.91
N HIS A 170 13.05 -14.64 39.13
CA HIS A 170 11.67 -14.90 39.53
C HIS A 170 10.65 -14.12 38.63
N HIS A 171 9.67 -14.86 38.11
CA HIS A 171 8.70 -14.31 37.13
C HIS A 171 7.96 -13.06 37.61
N SER A 172 7.68 -12.90 38.93
CA SER A 172 7.00 -11.73 39.46
C SER A 172 7.89 -10.48 39.39
N LEU A 173 9.21 -10.62 39.57
CA LEU A 173 10.18 -9.55 39.42
C LEU A 173 10.27 -9.13 37.93
N ALA A 174 10.48 -10.09 37.04
CA ALA A 174 10.50 -9.84 35.59
C ALA A 174 9.22 -9.12 35.12
N LYS A 175 8.05 -9.63 35.52
CA LYS A 175 6.76 -9.02 35.18
C LYS A 175 6.65 -7.57 35.67
N ARG A 176 7.06 -7.28 36.91
CA ARG A 176 6.99 -5.94 37.47
C ARG A 176 7.86 -4.95 36.70
N GLU A 177 9.11 -5.31 36.40
CA GLU A 177 10.02 -4.41 35.70
C GLU A 177 9.63 -4.21 34.22
N LEU A 178 9.14 -5.25 33.57
CA LEU A 178 8.64 -5.16 32.19
C LEU A 178 7.34 -4.37 32.08
N LEU A 179 6.45 -4.40 33.10
CA LEU A 179 5.28 -3.52 33.15
C LEU A 179 5.70 -2.05 33.22
N LYS A 180 6.62 -1.71 34.16
CA LYS A 180 7.17 -0.35 34.24
C LYS A 180 7.82 0.11 32.93
N ALA A 181 8.53 -0.79 32.25
CA ALA A 181 9.14 -0.51 30.97
C ALA A 181 8.10 -0.13 29.91
N ALA A 182 7.00 -0.87 29.85
CA ALA A 182 5.91 -0.59 28.90
C ALA A 182 5.18 0.73 29.21
N GLU A 183 4.94 1.03 30.50
CA GLU A 183 4.41 2.32 30.95
C GLU A 183 5.35 3.49 30.57
N ASN A 184 6.67 3.33 30.84
CA ASN A 184 7.68 4.33 30.51
C ASN A 184 7.91 4.49 28.99
N ALA A 185 7.50 3.51 28.19
CA ALA A 185 7.46 3.60 26.73
C ALA A 185 6.23 4.36 26.22
N GLY A 186 5.30 4.77 27.10
CA GLY A 186 4.08 5.51 26.75
C GLY A 186 2.99 4.61 26.16
N LEU A 187 2.97 3.32 26.50
CA LEU A 187 1.90 2.41 26.11
C LEU A 187 0.78 2.43 27.15
N ALA A 188 -0.47 2.50 26.69
CA ALA A 188 -1.65 2.37 27.54
C ALA A 188 -1.93 0.89 27.83
N ASP A 189 -2.57 0.61 28.96
CA ASP A 189 -2.97 -0.71 29.43
C ASP A 189 -1.88 -1.79 29.25
N PRO A 190 -0.65 -1.58 29.79
CA PRO A 190 0.44 -2.48 29.59
C PRO A 190 0.21 -3.84 30.29
N TYR A 191 0.63 -4.90 29.64
CA TYR A 191 0.58 -6.26 30.19
C TYR A 191 1.82 -7.05 29.81
N VAL A 192 2.12 -8.10 30.61
CA VAL A 192 3.24 -8.99 30.38
C VAL A 192 2.76 -10.43 30.40
N LEU A 193 3.16 -11.18 29.39
CA LEU A 193 2.90 -12.61 29.24
C LEU A 193 4.20 -13.39 29.38
N VAL A 194 4.14 -14.58 29.94
CA VAL A 194 5.14 -15.63 29.73
C VAL A 194 4.80 -16.26 28.38
N ALA A 195 5.57 -15.95 27.35
CA ALA A 195 5.29 -16.36 26.00
C ALA A 195 5.71 -17.80 25.72
N GLU A 196 6.90 -18.19 26.23
CA GLU A 196 7.46 -19.51 25.99
C GLU A 196 8.44 -19.90 27.10
N LEU A 197 8.52 -21.20 27.39
CA LEU A 197 9.54 -21.80 28.25
C LEU A 197 10.51 -22.59 27.38
N LEU A 198 11.71 -22.03 27.22
CA LEU A 198 12.79 -22.66 26.42
C LEU A 198 13.71 -23.51 27.35
N ASP A 199 14.60 -24.32 26.77
CA ASP A 199 15.50 -25.19 27.53
C ASP A 199 16.39 -24.43 28.54
N HIS A 200 16.78 -23.19 28.23
CA HIS A 200 17.73 -22.41 29.02
C HIS A 200 17.23 -20.99 29.35
N ALA A 201 16.02 -20.65 28.99
CA ALA A 201 15.47 -19.32 29.20
C ALA A 201 13.95 -19.31 29.21
N VAL A 202 13.36 -18.27 29.82
CA VAL A 202 11.92 -17.98 29.77
C VAL A 202 11.74 -16.76 28.89
N VAL A 203 10.87 -16.85 27.89
CA VAL A 203 10.54 -15.72 27.02
C VAL A 203 9.37 -14.96 27.62
N TYR A 204 9.61 -13.69 27.95
CA TYR A 204 8.59 -12.76 28.39
C TYR A 204 8.22 -11.81 27.25
N ARG A 205 6.94 -11.58 27.09
CA ARG A 205 6.40 -10.60 26.13
C ARG A 205 5.80 -9.43 26.86
N ALA A 206 6.44 -8.26 26.77
CA ALA A 206 5.86 -7.02 27.20
C ALA A 206 5.05 -6.38 26.06
N ALA A 207 3.84 -5.96 26.35
CA ALA A 207 2.93 -5.38 25.37
C ALA A 207 2.09 -4.26 26.00
N GLY A 208 1.53 -3.41 25.13
CA GLY A 208 0.58 -2.38 25.53
C GLY A 208 -0.02 -1.70 24.29
N PHE A 209 -1.05 -0.93 24.50
CA PHE A 209 -1.78 -0.25 23.45
C PHE A 209 -1.11 1.08 23.08
N LEU A 210 -0.82 1.27 21.80
CA LEU A 210 -0.35 2.53 21.24
C LEU A 210 -1.55 3.25 20.61
N GLU A 211 -2.00 4.34 21.21
CA GLU A 211 -3.21 5.07 20.81
C GLU A 211 -3.08 5.73 19.44
N ASP A 212 -1.91 6.29 19.09
CA ASP A 212 -1.65 6.93 17.80
C ASP A 212 -0.56 6.18 17.02
N VAL A 213 -0.95 5.46 15.97
CA VAL A 213 -0.07 4.61 15.16
C VAL A 213 0.58 5.43 14.04
N VAL A 214 1.25 6.52 14.40
CA VAL A 214 2.03 7.31 13.43
C VAL A 214 3.42 6.73 13.23
N ASN A 215 4.04 6.23 14.31
CA ASN A 215 5.43 5.79 14.32
C ASN A 215 5.59 4.41 15.03
N PRO A 216 5.02 3.32 14.50
CA PRO A 216 5.02 2.01 15.16
C PRO A 216 6.42 1.39 15.31
N LEU A 217 7.33 1.66 14.37
CA LEU A 217 8.72 1.19 14.44
C LEU A 217 9.47 1.86 15.60
N THR A 218 9.31 3.18 15.73
CA THR A 218 9.89 3.95 16.84
C THR A 218 9.32 3.48 18.18
N ALA A 219 8.00 3.31 18.28
CA ALA A 219 7.35 2.86 19.50
C ALA A 219 7.86 1.47 19.95
N ARG A 220 8.01 0.53 19.00
CA ARG A 220 8.59 -0.79 19.29
C ARG A 220 10.04 -0.70 19.73
N SER A 221 10.84 0.17 19.10
CA SER A 221 12.22 0.40 19.49
C SER A 221 12.32 1.01 20.89
N GLN A 222 11.47 1.99 21.20
CA GLN A 222 11.40 2.61 22.53
C GLN A 222 11.01 1.61 23.62
N LEU A 223 10.02 0.74 23.36
CA LEU A 223 9.66 -0.33 24.28
C LEU A 223 10.87 -1.21 24.59
N ARG A 224 11.61 -1.68 23.59
CA ARG A 224 12.81 -2.50 23.76
C ARG A 224 13.89 -1.78 24.57
N GLN A 225 14.13 -0.49 24.31
CA GLN A 225 15.07 0.32 25.08
C GLN A 225 14.66 0.41 26.56
N LYS A 226 13.37 0.70 26.82
CA LYS A 226 12.85 0.77 28.19
C LYS A 226 12.89 -0.58 28.91
N MET A 227 12.71 -1.68 28.18
CA MET A 227 12.89 -3.03 28.74
C MET A 227 14.33 -3.27 29.16
N LEU A 228 15.32 -2.88 28.33
CA LEU A 228 16.75 -2.96 28.67
C LEU A 228 17.07 -2.12 29.90
N ASP A 229 16.63 -0.84 29.91
CA ASP A 229 16.87 0.07 31.04
C ASP A 229 16.29 -0.47 32.35
N ALA A 230 15.05 -0.97 32.32
CA ALA A 230 14.37 -1.48 33.51
C ALA A 230 14.99 -2.77 34.06
N LEU A 231 15.35 -3.71 33.18
CA LEU A 231 15.95 -4.98 33.57
C LEU A 231 17.38 -4.77 34.11
N HIS A 232 18.21 -3.98 33.44
CA HIS A 232 19.56 -3.65 33.90
C HIS A 232 19.52 -2.85 35.22
N GLY A 233 18.61 -1.88 35.33
CA GLY A 233 18.46 -1.09 36.56
C GLY A 233 18.00 -1.94 37.76
N ALA A 234 17.32 -3.06 37.53
CA ALA A 234 16.93 -4.04 38.55
C ALA A 234 18.00 -5.12 38.80
N GLY A 235 19.16 -5.05 38.13
CA GLY A 235 20.22 -6.04 38.26
C GLY A 235 19.88 -7.39 37.62
N ILE A 236 18.93 -7.42 36.67
CA ILE A 236 18.51 -8.64 35.96
C ILE A 236 19.38 -8.80 34.71
N GLU A 237 20.10 -9.91 34.62
CA GLU A 237 20.90 -10.25 33.47
C GLU A 237 19.99 -10.75 32.32
N ILE A 238 20.22 -10.25 31.11
CA ILE A 238 19.52 -10.70 29.94
C ILE A 238 20.34 -11.82 29.28
N ALA A 239 19.87 -13.05 29.46
CA ALA A 239 20.57 -14.22 28.97
C ALA A 239 20.40 -14.38 27.44
N SER A 240 21.52 -14.73 26.76
CA SER A 240 21.44 -15.19 25.38
C SER A 240 21.09 -16.69 25.35
N PRO A 241 20.08 -17.13 24.58
CA PRO A 241 19.70 -18.55 24.51
C PRO A 241 20.80 -19.44 23.87
N ASN A 242 21.76 -18.87 23.15
CA ASN A 242 22.86 -19.58 22.53
C ASN A 242 24.15 -19.32 23.31
N ILE A 243 24.51 -20.23 24.22
CA ILE A 243 25.80 -20.22 24.89
C ILE A 243 26.85 -20.76 23.89
N VAL A 244 27.59 -19.84 23.25
CA VAL A 244 28.64 -20.18 22.28
C VAL A 244 30.00 -20.47 22.96
N ALA A 245 30.18 -20.05 24.23
CA ALA A 245 31.38 -20.32 25.00
C ALA A 245 31.05 -20.41 26.51
N GLN A 246 31.39 -21.50 27.16
CA GLN A 246 31.45 -21.59 28.63
C GLN A 246 32.70 -20.85 29.09
N ARG A 247 32.56 -19.63 29.59
CA ARG A 247 33.62 -18.94 30.31
C ARG A 247 33.34 -19.09 31.80
N GLN A 248 34.27 -19.73 32.54
CA GLN A 248 34.21 -19.69 34.00
C GLN A 248 34.37 -18.21 34.42
N GLN A 249 33.28 -17.61 34.88
CA GLN A 249 33.31 -16.31 35.50
C GLN A 249 33.56 -16.51 37.01
N SER A 250 34.48 -15.75 37.57
CA SER A 250 34.58 -15.62 39.03
C SER A 250 33.35 -14.82 39.51
N GLY A 251 32.77 -15.19 40.67
CA GLY A 251 31.51 -14.64 41.17
C GLY A 251 31.48 -13.09 41.39
N ASP A 252 32.61 -12.42 41.24
CA ASP A 252 32.74 -10.96 41.33
C ASP A 252 32.74 -10.18 40.02
N THR A 253 32.56 -10.88 38.89
CA THR A 253 32.56 -10.21 37.59
C THR A 253 31.19 -9.59 37.32
N GLN A 254 31.09 -8.28 37.46
CA GLN A 254 29.90 -7.53 37.11
C GLN A 254 29.69 -7.55 35.57
N THR A 255 28.67 -8.24 35.10
CA THR A 255 28.34 -8.41 33.66
C THR A 255 27.43 -7.31 33.13
N LEU A 256 26.99 -6.40 33.98
CA LEU A 256 26.17 -5.27 33.60
C LEU A 256 27.05 -4.18 32.97
N PRO A 257 26.68 -3.61 31.83
CA PRO A 257 27.37 -2.45 31.29
C PRO A 257 27.28 -1.25 32.25
N GLU A 258 28.39 -0.52 32.43
CA GLU A 258 28.36 0.74 33.15
C GLU A 258 27.31 1.68 32.53
N GLU A 259 26.53 2.36 33.36
CA GLU A 259 25.56 3.32 32.90
C GLU A 259 26.26 4.47 32.19
N VAL A 260 26.27 4.42 30.86
CA VAL A 260 26.73 5.54 30.03
C VAL A 260 25.65 6.62 30.09
N VAL A 261 25.84 7.62 30.96
CA VAL A 261 25.01 8.82 31.01
C VAL A 261 25.09 9.51 29.63
N SER A 262 24.16 9.17 28.75
CA SER A 262 24.04 9.84 27.46
C SER A 262 23.63 11.28 27.74
N ARG A 263 24.53 12.25 27.48
CA ARG A 263 24.15 13.66 27.49
C ARG A 263 23.01 13.84 26.50
N PRO A 264 21.87 14.42 26.87
CA PRO A 264 20.76 14.63 25.96
C PRO A 264 21.25 15.51 24.81
N THR A 265 21.26 14.93 23.63
CA THR A 265 21.53 15.68 22.38
C THR A 265 20.41 16.70 22.22
N ARG A 266 20.74 17.98 22.17
CA ARG A 266 19.84 19.14 22.20
C ARG A 266 18.94 19.31 20.94
N SER A 267 18.97 18.40 20.00
CA SER A 267 18.04 18.38 18.87
C SER A 267 17.01 17.27 19.06
N PRO A 268 15.70 17.52 18.95
CA PRO A 268 14.73 16.45 18.90
C PRO A 268 15.06 15.60 17.68
N ALA A 269 15.63 14.42 17.91
CA ALA A 269 15.95 13.50 16.85
C ALA A 269 14.64 13.17 16.12
N GLN A 270 14.60 13.46 14.82
CA GLN A 270 13.47 13.07 13.99
C GLN A 270 13.24 11.56 14.14
N LYS A 271 12.01 11.18 14.47
CA LYS A 271 11.63 9.78 14.64
C LYS A 271 11.95 9.01 13.35
N PRO A 272 12.54 7.82 13.42
CA PRO A 272 12.92 7.03 12.24
C PRO A 272 11.76 6.82 11.25
N ASP A 273 10.55 6.57 11.75
CA ASP A 273 9.34 6.38 10.92
C ASP A 273 9.05 7.58 10.02
N THR A 274 9.25 8.80 10.48
CA THR A 274 9.04 10.02 9.68
C THR A 274 9.99 10.12 8.50
N LYS A 275 11.22 9.60 8.65
CA LYS A 275 12.22 9.56 7.58
C LYS A 275 11.97 8.39 6.60
N ILE A 276 11.50 7.26 7.12
CA ILE A 276 11.26 6.03 6.37
C ILE A 276 9.99 6.17 5.51
N PHE A 277 8.92 6.71 6.09
CA PHE A 277 7.59 6.74 5.49
C PHE A 277 7.13 8.15 5.08
N ASP A 278 8.05 8.99 4.60
CA ASP A 278 7.77 10.38 4.23
C ASP A 278 6.62 10.52 3.22
N SER A 279 6.63 9.74 2.14
CA SER A 279 5.58 9.76 1.12
C SER A 279 4.24 9.21 1.64
N ALA A 280 4.28 8.23 2.55
CA ALA A 280 3.07 7.69 3.15
C ALA A 280 2.48 8.68 4.18
N HIS A 281 3.32 9.45 4.90
CA HIS A 281 2.86 10.55 5.75
C HIS A 281 2.17 11.63 4.92
N ALA A 282 2.76 12.03 3.79
CA ALA A 282 2.15 13.00 2.89
C ALA A 282 0.80 12.50 2.36
N ALA A 283 0.72 11.23 1.93
CA ALA A 283 -0.52 10.62 1.47
C ALA A 283 -1.59 10.54 2.57
N ALA A 284 -1.19 10.21 3.80
CA ALA A 284 -2.11 10.19 4.96
C ALA A 284 -2.68 11.57 5.28
N ASN A 285 -1.84 12.60 5.24
CA ASN A 285 -2.27 13.97 5.48
C ASN A 285 -3.25 14.44 4.39
N THR A 286 -2.98 14.11 3.12
CA THR A 286 -3.89 14.44 2.00
C THR A 286 -5.23 13.73 2.14
N GLU A 287 -5.25 12.45 2.55
CA GLU A 287 -6.50 11.70 2.76
C GLU A 287 -7.30 12.25 3.95
N ALA A 288 -6.63 12.59 5.06
CA ALA A 288 -7.28 13.23 6.21
C ALA A 288 -7.93 14.56 5.83
N LEU A 289 -7.24 15.36 5.00
CA LEU A 289 -7.76 16.64 4.50
C LEU A 289 -9.00 16.43 3.60
N ARG A 290 -8.98 15.41 2.75
CA ARG A 290 -10.13 15.05 1.90
C ARG A 290 -11.33 14.58 2.71
N GLU A 291 -11.11 13.86 3.80
CA GLU A 291 -12.19 13.46 4.70
C GLU A 291 -12.83 14.70 5.34
N GLN A 292 -12.04 15.64 5.85
CA GLN A 292 -12.52 16.89 6.43
C GLN A 292 -13.32 17.72 5.40
N ILE A 293 -12.83 17.82 4.16
CA ILE A 293 -13.55 18.50 3.06
C ILE A 293 -14.90 17.82 2.81
N ARG A 294 -14.97 16.49 2.86
CA ARG A 294 -16.21 15.74 2.63
C ARG A 294 -17.22 15.96 3.76
N GLU A 295 -16.75 15.89 5.02
CA GLU A 295 -17.58 16.17 6.19
C GLU A 295 -18.14 17.60 6.15
N LEU A 296 -17.29 18.58 5.86
CA LEU A 296 -17.68 19.98 5.77
C LEU A 296 -18.68 20.24 4.62
N LYS A 297 -18.55 19.57 3.48
CA LYS A 297 -19.54 19.64 2.39
C LYS A 297 -20.90 19.10 2.83
N THR A 298 -20.90 17.98 3.57
CA THR A 298 -22.15 17.41 4.10
C THR A 298 -22.80 18.37 5.13
N GLU A 299 -21.99 19.04 5.94
CA GLU A 299 -22.47 20.03 6.92
C GLU A 299 -23.04 21.28 6.21
N ILE A 300 -22.39 21.76 5.15
CA ILE A 300 -22.88 22.85 4.31
C ILE A 300 -24.23 22.51 3.69
N ASP A 301 -24.38 21.30 3.13
CA ASP A 301 -25.63 20.84 2.54
C ASP A 301 -26.76 20.79 3.60
N ALA A 302 -26.46 20.29 4.79
CA ALA A 302 -27.38 20.27 5.92
C ALA A 302 -27.78 21.68 6.40
N GLN A 303 -26.81 22.61 6.40
CA GLN A 303 -27.05 24.01 6.77
C GLN A 303 -27.90 24.74 5.73
N GLN A 304 -27.71 24.48 4.45
CA GLN A 304 -28.55 25.01 3.37
C GLN A 304 -30.00 24.54 3.49
N GLU A 305 -30.24 23.30 3.87
CA GLU A 305 -31.59 22.80 4.11
C GLU A 305 -32.27 23.48 5.33
N LYS A 306 -31.48 23.75 6.40
CA LYS A 306 -31.98 24.52 7.55
C LYS A 306 -32.38 25.94 7.16
N ILE A 307 -31.59 26.61 6.35
CA ILE A 307 -31.89 27.96 5.85
C ILE A 307 -33.18 28.00 5.02
N LYS A 308 -33.43 26.97 4.21
CA LYS A 308 -34.69 26.83 3.45
C LYS A 308 -35.91 26.67 4.35
N ALA A 309 -35.74 26.05 5.50
CA ALA A 309 -36.82 25.78 6.47
C ALA A 309 -36.97 26.90 7.54
N ALA A 310 -36.02 27.83 7.64
CA ALA A 310 -35.95 28.85 8.67
C ALA A 310 -36.93 30.00 8.47
N SER A 311 -37.46 30.56 9.55
CA SER A 311 -38.26 31.81 9.57
C SER A 311 -37.35 33.02 9.34
N ASP A 312 -37.96 34.16 8.93
CA ASP A 312 -37.22 35.39 8.60
C ASP A 312 -36.30 35.90 9.75
N GLU A 313 -36.65 35.67 11.01
CA GLU A 313 -35.84 36.08 12.17
C GLU A 313 -34.56 35.22 12.40
N THR A 314 -34.59 33.94 12.04
CA THR A 314 -33.45 33.03 12.23
C THR A 314 -32.55 32.94 10.97
N ARG A 315 -33.08 33.35 9.81
CA ARG A 315 -32.40 33.20 8.52
C ARG A 315 -31.07 33.94 8.43
N ALA A 316 -30.95 35.13 9.04
CA ALA A 316 -29.70 35.91 9.03
C ALA A 316 -28.58 35.22 9.81
N SER A 317 -28.90 34.63 10.94
CA SER A 317 -27.95 33.86 11.78
C SER A 317 -27.46 32.59 11.06
N GLU A 318 -28.37 31.82 10.44
CA GLU A 318 -28.05 30.60 9.71
C GLU A 318 -27.23 30.90 8.44
N THR A 319 -27.48 32.03 7.78
CA THR A 319 -26.68 32.49 6.61
C THR A 319 -25.25 32.83 7.02
N SER A 320 -25.05 33.51 8.15
CA SER A 320 -23.71 33.82 8.68
C SER A 320 -22.92 32.55 9.04
N ALA A 321 -23.61 31.53 9.59
CA ALA A 321 -22.99 30.21 9.84
C ALA A 321 -22.55 29.54 8.53
N LEU A 322 -23.40 29.56 7.49
CA LEU A 322 -23.08 29.01 6.18
C LEU A 322 -21.83 29.68 5.56
N GLU A 323 -21.76 31.02 5.59
CA GLU A 323 -20.60 31.73 5.07
C GLU A 323 -19.29 31.39 5.79
N SER A 324 -19.36 31.07 7.10
CA SER A 324 -18.19 30.61 7.85
C SER A 324 -17.71 29.23 7.41
N LEU A 325 -18.64 28.31 7.18
CA LEU A 325 -18.34 26.95 6.69
C LEU A 325 -17.77 26.98 5.26
N GLU A 326 -18.35 27.80 4.37
CA GLU A 326 -17.83 27.97 3.01
C GLU A 326 -16.42 28.57 2.98
N ARG A 327 -16.10 29.51 3.89
CA ARG A 327 -14.72 30.02 4.04
C ARG A 327 -13.74 28.95 4.49
N GLN A 328 -14.15 28.13 5.45
CA GLN A 328 -13.34 26.98 5.91
C GLN A 328 -13.12 25.97 4.77
N LEU A 329 -14.16 25.65 4.01
CA LEU A 329 -14.06 24.76 2.86
C LEU A 329 -13.06 25.26 1.83
N LYS A 330 -13.15 26.52 1.47
CA LYS A 330 -12.24 27.13 0.50
C LYS A 330 -10.78 27.14 0.96
N TRP A 331 -10.55 27.31 2.26
CA TRP A 331 -9.21 27.23 2.85
C TRP A 331 -8.67 25.79 2.77
N LEU A 332 -9.46 24.78 3.16
CA LEU A 332 -9.08 23.36 3.08
C LEU A 332 -8.81 22.91 1.64
N GLU A 333 -9.63 23.31 0.69
CA GLU A 333 -9.42 23.01 -0.74
C GLU A 333 -8.12 23.64 -1.29
N SER A 334 -7.77 24.84 -0.83
CA SER A 334 -6.49 25.49 -1.18
C SER A 334 -5.29 24.74 -0.60
N GLU A 335 -5.41 24.21 0.62
CA GLU A 335 -4.37 23.42 1.28
C GLU A 335 -4.17 22.07 0.58
N GLU A 336 -5.26 21.40 0.13
CA GLU A 336 -5.18 20.16 -0.64
C GLU A 336 -4.40 20.35 -1.95
N VAL A 337 -4.63 21.45 -2.66
CA VAL A 337 -3.90 21.77 -3.89
C VAL A 337 -2.41 21.98 -3.63
N ASN A 338 -2.05 22.59 -2.50
CA ASN A 338 -0.65 22.82 -2.13
C ASN A 338 0.08 21.52 -1.75
N LEU A 339 -0.61 20.57 -1.11
CA LEU A 339 -0.05 19.25 -0.74
C LEU A 339 0.06 18.29 -1.93
N THR A 340 -0.61 18.58 -3.04
CA THR A 340 -0.63 17.69 -4.23
C THR A 340 0.37 18.13 -5.30
N LYS A 341 1.00 19.29 -5.17
CA LYS A 341 2.10 19.79 -6.00
C LYS A 341 3.44 19.31 -5.52
#